data_f375bc694bfff0ae3dadcc0fd6bf321a
#
_entry.id   f375bc694bfff0ae3dadcc0fd6bf321a
#
_cell.length_a   1.000
_cell.length_b   1.000
_cell.length_c   1.000
_cell.angle_alpha   90.00
_cell.angle_beta   90.00
_cell.angle_gamma   90.00
#
_symmetry.space_group_name_H-M   'P 1'
#
loop_
_entity.id
_entity.type
_entity.pdbx_description
1 polymer ?
#
loop_
_entity_poly.entity_id
_entity_poly.type
_entity_poly.pdbx_seq_one_letter_code
_entity_poly.pdbx_strand_id
1 'polypeptide(L)'
;EALGYEPRVDTVSVPIAYAGMRNNDFDVFLGNWMPSMASISDPYIERGEVERLVANLEDAKYTLAVPQYVYDAGVTSVNDLAEHAEQFEQRIHGIEAGNDGNELIQQMIDDDAYGLGDWQVIDSSEAGMLAELSARVPNEKWMVFLGWEPHPMNTNFEMAYLSDADDYFGPNLGGATVYTNTRTGFIESCPNVGELLSNMTFTLEMENQLMSAIMDEGVEPREAARDYLSAHPDVLEAWLEGVTTRDGGDALPAVQSAL
;
A
#
# COMPACT_ATOMS: atom_id res chain seq x y z
N GLU A 1 -5.45 -10.86 19.20
CA GLU A 1 -5.31 -11.07 20.66
C GLU A 1 -6.62 -11.56 21.27
N ALA A 2 -7.77 -10.92 21.03
CA ALA A 2 -9.07 -11.31 21.59
C ALA A 2 -9.47 -12.77 21.29
N LEU A 3 -8.97 -13.36 20.23
CA LEU A 3 -9.16 -14.77 19.88
C LEU A 3 -8.21 -15.72 20.61
N GLY A 4 -7.35 -15.22 21.50
CA GLY A 4 -6.38 -16.04 22.26
C GLY A 4 -5.05 -16.31 21.53
N TYR A 5 -4.76 -15.60 20.44
CA TYR A 5 -3.47 -15.62 19.74
C TYR A 5 -2.60 -14.44 20.18
N GLU A 6 -1.30 -14.59 20.05
CA GLU A 6 -0.31 -13.53 20.33
C GLU A 6 0.32 -13.08 19.01
N PRO A 7 -0.30 -12.11 18.30
CA PRO A 7 0.25 -11.60 17.04
C PRO A 7 1.50 -10.79 17.32
N ARG A 8 2.49 -10.95 16.44
CA ARG A 8 3.66 -10.10 16.38
C ARG A 8 3.64 -9.34 15.06
N VAL A 9 3.81 -8.03 15.11
CA VAL A 9 3.83 -7.15 13.94
C VAL A 9 5.19 -6.49 13.86
N ASP A 10 5.87 -6.67 12.73
CA ASP A 10 7.16 -6.06 12.44
C ASP A 10 7.02 -5.22 11.16
N THR A 11 7.53 -3.99 11.16
CA THR A 11 7.60 -3.13 9.97
C THR A 11 8.94 -3.38 9.28
N VAL A 12 8.88 -3.84 8.03
CA VAL A 12 10.07 -4.17 7.22
C VAL A 12 9.84 -3.74 5.77
N SER A 13 10.92 -3.63 4.99
CA SER A 13 10.78 -3.39 3.55
C SER A 13 10.17 -4.61 2.83
N VAL A 14 9.56 -4.37 1.67
CA VAL A 14 8.88 -5.42 0.88
C VAL A 14 9.80 -6.62 0.57
N PRO A 15 11.05 -6.44 0.09
CA PRO A 15 11.95 -7.58 -0.14
C PRO A 15 12.24 -8.39 1.12
N ILE A 16 12.34 -7.73 2.28
CA ILE A 16 12.56 -8.42 3.57
C ILE A 16 11.33 -9.22 3.99
N ALA A 17 10.12 -8.71 3.75
CA ALA A 17 8.87 -9.45 4.01
C ALA A 17 8.83 -10.78 3.25
N TYR A 18 9.09 -10.76 1.94
CA TYR A 18 9.11 -11.98 1.11
C TYR A 18 10.23 -12.95 1.48
N ALA A 19 11.44 -12.44 1.71
CA ALA A 19 12.55 -13.28 2.18
C ALA A 19 12.24 -13.92 3.54
N GLY A 20 11.61 -13.18 4.45
CA GLY A 20 11.18 -13.66 5.76
C GLY A 20 10.10 -14.74 5.69
N MET A 21 9.09 -14.58 4.82
CA MET A 21 8.08 -15.62 4.59
C MET A 21 8.71 -16.90 4.05
N ARG A 22 9.61 -16.82 3.07
CA ARG A 22 10.37 -17.98 2.58
C ARG A 22 11.17 -18.68 3.69
N ASN A 23 11.74 -17.92 4.60
CA ASN A 23 12.59 -18.45 5.68
C ASN A 23 11.76 -18.88 6.91
N ASN A 24 10.44 -18.72 6.92
CA ASN A 24 9.52 -18.90 8.06
C ASN A 24 9.78 -17.93 9.24
N ASP A 25 10.33 -16.77 8.99
CA ASP A 25 10.46 -15.69 9.97
C ASP A 25 9.17 -14.87 10.08
N PHE A 26 8.42 -14.78 8.98
CA PHE A 26 7.08 -14.17 8.90
C PHE A 26 6.06 -15.16 8.37
N ASP A 27 4.83 -15.07 8.86
CA ASP A 27 3.71 -15.92 8.47
C ASP A 27 2.84 -15.29 7.38
N VAL A 28 2.64 -13.96 7.45
CA VAL A 28 1.63 -13.22 6.67
C VAL A 28 2.17 -11.87 6.25
N PHE A 29 1.82 -11.44 5.05
CA PHE A 29 2.01 -10.09 4.52
C PHE A 29 0.71 -9.62 3.86
N LEU A 30 0.13 -8.50 4.32
CA LEU A 30 -1.18 -7.99 3.88
C LEU A 30 -1.09 -6.96 2.74
N GLY A 31 0.11 -6.59 2.32
CA GLY A 31 0.34 -5.46 1.41
C GLY A 31 0.90 -5.84 0.04
N ASN A 32 0.47 -6.96 -0.57
CA ASN A 32 0.93 -7.33 -1.91
C ASN A 32 0.13 -6.58 -2.98
N TRP A 33 0.61 -5.40 -3.36
CA TRP A 33 0.02 -4.53 -4.37
C TRP A 33 0.32 -5.04 -5.79
N MET A 34 -0.72 -5.39 -6.53
CA MET A 34 -0.61 -5.92 -7.89
C MET A 34 -1.24 -4.95 -8.90
N PRO A 35 -0.58 -4.69 -10.04
CA PRO A 35 0.57 -5.41 -10.59
C PRO A 35 1.96 -4.91 -10.17
N SER A 36 2.10 -3.78 -9.45
CA SER A 36 3.38 -3.13 -9.18
C SER A 36 4.41 -4.05 -8.50
N MET A 37 3.98 -4.90 -7.57
CA MET A 37 4.86 -5.85 -6.86
C MET A 37 5.11 -7.15 -7.62
N ALA A 38 4.67 -7.31 -8.87
CA ALA A 38 4.81 -8.58 -9.60
C ALA A 38 6.28 -9.03 -9.69
N SER A 39 7.20 -8.11 -9.98
CA SER A 39 8.64 -8.41 -10.09
C SER A 39 9.23 -8.98 -8.79
N ILE A 40 8.70 -8.57 -7.64
CA ILE A 40 9.16 -9.01 -6.32
C ILE A 40 8.41 -10.27 -5.88
N SER A 41 7.08 -10.29 -5.98
CA SER A 41 6.22 -11.35 -5.41
C SER A 41 6.17 -12.63 -6.24
N ASP A 42 6.02 -12.50 -7.56
CA ASP A 42 5.77 -13.65 -8.44
C ASP A 42 6.89 -14.69 -8.40
N PRO A 43 8.20 -14.34 -8.34
CA PRO A 43 9.25 -15.34 -8.20
C PRO A 43 9.12 -16.23 -6.96
N TYR A 44 8.60 -15.72 -5.82
CA TYR A 44 8.36 -16.52 -4.62
C TYR A 44 7.13 -17.40 -4.76
N ILE A 45 6.07 -16.88 -5.40
CA ILE A 45 4.84 -17.64 -5.64
C ILE A 45 5.09 -18.79 -6.63
N GLU A 46 5.79 -18.51 -7.74
CA GLU A 46 6.15 -19.53 -8.75
C GLU A 46 7.00 -20.66 -8.19
N ARG A 47 7.87 -20.38 -7.23
CA ARG A 47 8.66 -21.40 -6.52
C ARG A 47 7.91 -22.12 -5.42
N GLY A 48 6.66 -21.73 -5.13
CA GLY A 48 5.86 -22.29 -4.05
C GLY A 48 6.38 -21.95 -2.65
N GLU A 49 7.08 -20.83 -2.50
CA GLU A 49 7.64 -20.36 -1.24
C GLU A 49 6.65 -19.46 -0.48
N VAL A 50 5.76 -18.81 -1.22
CA VAL A 50 4.70 -17.92 -0.74
C VAL A 50 3.41 -18.24 -1.47
N GLU A 51 2.28 -18.15 -0.79
CA GLU A 51 0.93 -18.35 -1.32
C GLU A 51 0.16 -17.03 -1.32
N ARG A 52 -0.48 -16.69 -2.44
CA ARG A 52 -1.43 -15.57 -2.54
C ARG A 52 -2.80 -16.06 -2.11
N LEU A 53 -3.29 -15.58 -0.97
CA LEU A 53 -4.49 -16.11 -0.32
C LEU A 53 -5.78 -15.49 -0.88
N VAL A 54 -5.92 -14.17 -0.76
CA VAL A 54 -7.16 -13.45 -1.09
C VAL A 54 -6.84 -12.02 -1.52
N ALA A 55 -7.66 -11.45 -2.41
CA ALA A 55 -7.69 -10.01 -2.62
C ALA A 55 -8.33 -9.36 -1.38
N ASN A 56 -7.58 -8.54 -0.67
CA ASN A 56 -8.05 -7.91 0.55
C ASN A 56 -8.49 -6.45 0.35
N LEU A 57 -8.03 -5.78 -0.72
CA LEU A 57 -8.46 -4.45 -1.11
C LEU A 57 -8.49 -4.35 -2.63
N GLU A 58 -9.59 -3.85 -3.18
CA GLU A 58 -9.79 -3.60 -4.61
C GLU A 58 -9.88 -2.09 -4.89
N ASP A 59 -9.78 -1.72 -6.16
CA ASP A 59 -9.91 -0.34 -6.66
C ASP A 59 -8.88 0.66 -6.10
N ALA A 60 -7.76 0.16 -5.57
CA ALA A 60 -6.62 0.99 -5.17
C ALA A 60 -5.94 1.63 -6.39
N LYS A 61 -5.15 2.68 -6.19
CA LYS A 61 -4.32 3.31 -7.22
C LYS A 61 -2.88 3.43 -6.76
N TYR A 62 -1.96 3.34 -7.71
CA TYR A 62 -0.54 3.46 -7.43
C TYR A 62 0.21 3.91 -8.68
N THR A 63 0.56 5.20 -8.79
CA THR A 63 1.27 5.76 -9.94
C THR A 63 1.87 7.12 -9.60
N LEU A 64 2.41 7.81 -10.60
CA LEU A 64 2.94 9.17 -10.43
C LEU A 64 1.84 10.20 -10.29
N ALA A 65 2.07 11.18 -9.43
CA ALA A 65 1.17 12.29 -9.16
C ALA A 65 1.93 13.63 -9.15
N VAL A 66 1.19 14.70 -9.33
CA VAL A 66 1.68 16.08 -9.25
C VAL A 66 0.72 16.93 -8.42
N PRO A 67 1.16 18.05 -7.82
CA PRO A 67 0.24 19.04 -7.26
C PRO A 67 -0.74 19.56 -8.31
N GLN A 68 -1.96 19.91 -7.91
CA GLN A 68 -3.03 20.34 -8.82
C GLN A 68 -2.61 21.53 -9.69
N TYR A 69 -1.88 22.51 -9.13
CA TYR A 69 -1.41 23.66 -9.93
C TYR A 69 -0.42 23.27 -11.05
N VAL A 70 0.31 22.16 -10.89
CA VAL A 70 1.19 21.60 -11.95
C VAL A 70 0.32 20.94 -13.03
N TYR A 71 -0.69 20.19 -12.62
CA TYR A 71 -1.65 19.58 -13.54
C TYR A 71 -2.40 20.63 -14.35
N ASP A 72 -2.87 21.70 -13.70
CA ASP A 72 -3.55 22.84 -14.34
C ASP A 72 -2.63 23.63 -15.28
N ALA A 73 -1.31 23.58 -15.05
CA ALA A 73 -0.30 24.18 -15.96
C ALA A 73 -0.07 23.34 -17.22
N GLY A 74 -0.68 22.16 -17.34
CA GLY A 74 -0.66 21.32 -18.54
C GLY A 74 0.10 20.00 -18.42
N VAL A 75 0.65 19.67 -17.25
CA VAL A 75 1.29 18.36 -17.00
C VAL A 75 0.24 17.36 -16.57
N THR A 76 -0.36 16.65 -17.51
CA THR A 76 -1.50 15.74 -17.29
C THR A 76 -1.15 14.27 -17.51
N SER A 77 0.00 14.02 -18.15
CA SER A 77 0.51 12.72 -18.55
C SER A 77 1.99 12.61 -18.18
N VAL A 78 2.48 11.39 -17.98
CA VAL A 78 3.92 11.15 -17.82
C VAL A 78 4.72 11.58 -19.07
N ASN A 79 4.08 11.63 -20.25
CA ASN A 79 4.69 12.13 -21.48
C ASN A 79 5.03 13.63 -21.43
N ASP A 80 4.37 14.40 -20.57
CA ASP A 80 4.58 15.84 -20.46
C ASP A 80 5.81 16.19 -19.60
N LEU A 81 6.30 15.22 -18.79
CA LEU A 81 7.38 15.47 -17.81
C LEU A 81 8.67 15.98 -18.45
N ALA A 82 9.10 15.34 -19.54
CA ALA A 82 10.38 15.66 -20.18
C ALA A 82 10.42 17.10 -20.73
N GLU A 83 9.28 17.65 -21.17
CA GLU A 83 9.19 19.04 -21.66
C GLU A 83 9.41 20.07 -20.55
N HIS A 84 9.23 19.65 -19.29
CA HIS A 84 9.31 20.48 -18.09
C HIS A 84 10.45 20.05 -17.13
N ALA A 85 11.47 19.38 -17.67
CA ALA A 85 12.57 18.80 -16.89
C ALA A 85 13.25 19.80 -15.92
N GLU A 86 13.41 21.06 -16.32
CA GLU A 86 14.03 22.10 -15.49
C GLU A 86 13.17 22.44 -14.27
N GLN A 87 11.83 22.53 -14.42
CA GLN A 87 10.90 22.83 -13.34
C GLN A 87 10.84 21.72 -12.31
N PHE A 88 10.95 20.46 -12.72
CA PHE A 88 11.02 19.29 -11.87
C PHE A 88 12.43 19.00 -11.34
N GLU A 89 13.45 19.77 -11.74
CA GLU A 89 14.85 19.51 -11.38
C GLU A 89 15.33 18.12 -11.84
N GLN A 90 14.67 17.52 -12.86
CA GLN A 90 14.88 16.15 -13.34
C GLN A 90 14.78 15.10 -12.20
N ARG A 91 13.82 15.25 -11.28
CA ARG A 91 13.65 14.39 -10.13
C ARG A 91 12.22 13.87 -10.02
N ILE A 92 12.11 12.59 -9.73
CA ILE A 92 10.86 11.95 -9.34
C ILE A 92 11.02 11.52 -7.87
N HIS A 93 10.14 12.01 -7.02
CA HIS A 93 10.21 11.73 -5.58
C HIS A 93 9.49 10.43 -5.26
N GLY A 94 10.27 9.42 -4.88
CA GLY A 94 9.83 8.13 -4.40
C GLY A 94 9.77 8.06 -2.89
N ILE A 95 9.61 6.85 -2.39
CA ILE A 95 9.57 6.52 -0.97
C ILE A 95 10.83 5.72 -0.58
N GLU A 96 10.72 4.70 0.29
CA GLU A 96 11.91 3.98 0.74
C GLU A 96 12.59 3.15 -0.36
N ALA A 97 13.90 3.06 -0.29
CA ALA A 97 14.69 2.28 -1.24
C ALA A 97 14.28 0.79 -1.26
N GLY A 98 14.17 0.22 -2.45
CA GLY A 98 13.72 -1.16 -2.66
C GLY A 98 12.19 -1.32 -2.60
N ASN A 99 11.45 -0.22 -2.57
CA ASN A 99 10.02 -0.21 -2.81
C ASN A 99 9.74 -0.45 -4.31
N ASP A 100 8.68 -1.16 -4.63
CA ASP A 100 8.30 -1.52 -6.00
C ASP A 100 8.05 -0.30 -6.90
N GLY A 101 7.45 0.77 -6.36
CA GLY A 101 7.23 2.01 -7.12
C GLY A 101 8.55 2.71 -7.48
N ASN A 102 9.51 2.76 -6.56
CA ASN A 102 10.83 3.30 -6.87
C ASN A 102 11.56 2.46 -7.92
N GLU A 103 11.41 1.13 -7.88
CA GLU A 103 11.97 0.23 -8.89
C GLU A 103 11.32 0.45 -10.27
N LEU A 104 10.01 0.63 -10.33
CA LEU A 104 9.30 0.96 -11.58
C LEU A 104 9.74 2.32 -12.15
N ILE A 105 9.88 3.34 -11.31
CA ILE A 105 10.41 4.65 -11.72
C ILE A 105 11.85 4.51 -12.24
N GLN A 106 12.70 3.75 -11.55
CA GLN A 106 14.06 3.52 -11.98
C GLN A 106 14.10 2.80 -13.34
N GLN A 107 13.20 1.82 -13.54
CA GLN A 107 13.07 1.14 -14.82
C GLN A 107 12.64 2.11 -15.95
N MET A 108 11.68 3.02 -15.68
CA MET A 108 11.30 4.06 -16.65
C MET A 108 12.51 4.92 -17.06
N ILE A 109 13.37 5.27 -16.10
CA ILE A 109 14.59 6.04 -16.31
C ILE A 109 15.60 5.23 -17.12
N ASP A 110 15.87 3.99 -16.75
CA ASP A 110 16.85 3.10 -17.41
C ASP A 110 16.45 2.79 -18.86
N ASP A 111 15.15 2.70 -19.14
CA ASP A 111 14.58 2.46 -20.47
C ASP A 111 14.49 3.76 -21.32
N ASP A 112 14.87 4.93 -20.75
CA ASP A 112 14.61 6.26 -21.33
C ASP A 112 13.14 6.44 -21.77
N ALA A 113 12.23 5.80 -21.03
CA ALA A 113 10.81 5.91 -21.29
C ALA A 113 10.35 7.36 -21.06
N TYR A 114 9.46 7.84 -21.91
CA TYR A 114 8.91 9.20 -21.84
C TYR A 114 9.99 10.32 -21.89
N GLY A 115 11.23 10.01 -22.31
CA GLY A 115 12.36 10.94 -22.31
C GLY A 115 12.92 11.24 -20.91
N LEU A 116 12.83 10.26 -19.99
CA LEU A 116 13.26 10.42 -18.60
C LEU A 116 14.69 9.90 -18.34
N GLY A 117 15.48 9.52 -19.35
CA GLY A 117 16.80 8.90 -19.19
C GLY A 117 17.83 9.74 -18.42
N ASP A 118 17.68 11.06 -18.37
CA ASP A 118 18.53 11.95 -17.59
C ASP A 118 17.96 12.29 -16.19
N TRP A 119 16.84 11.68 -15.81
CA TRP A 119 16.18 11.93 -14.52
C TRP A 119 16.72 11.04 -13.42
N GLN A 120 16.30 11.32 -12.18
CA GLN A 120 16.69 10.56 -10.99
C GLN A 120 15.46 10.28 -10.13
N VAL A 121 15.33 9.04 -9.66
CA VAL A 121 14.44 8.74 -8.54
C VAL A 121 15.10 9.20 -7.23
N ILE A 122 14.34 9.88 -6.39
CA ILE A 122 14.80 10.32 -5.07
C ILE A 122 14.23 9.36 -4.03
N ASP A 123 15.08 8.46 -3.58
CA ASP A 123 14.75 7.60 -2.45
C ASP A 123 14.69 8.42 -1.16
N SER A 124 13.64 8.23 -0.38
CA SER A 124 13.51 8.87 0.93
C SER A 124 12.75 7.96 1.92
N SER A 125 11.59 8.34 2.31
CA SER A 125 10.55 7.58 2.99
C SER A 125 9.22 8.23 2.68
N GLU A 126 8.11 7.56 2.94
CA GLU A 126 6.78 8.18 2.85
C GLU A 126 6.72 9.53 3.56
N ALA A 127 7.12 9.57 4.83
CA ALA A 127 7.14 10.81 5.61
C ALA A 127 8.07 11.88 5.01
N GLY A 128 9.23 11.47 4.45
CA GLY A 128 10.17 12.37 3.79
C GLY A 128 9.61 12.96 2.51
N MET A 129 8.97 12.15 1.67
CA MET A 129 8.30 12.59 0.44
C MET A 129 7.16 13.57 0.76
N LEU A 130 6.30 13.26 1.74
CA LEU A 130 5.20 14.12 2.15
C LEU A 130 5.69 15.44 2.77
N ALA A 131 6.79 15.41 3.51
CA ALA A 131 7.42 16.64 4.04
C ALA A 131 7.93 17.54 2.91
N GLU A 132 8.55 16.96 1.88
CA GLU A 132 8.99 17.71 0.70
C GLU A 132 7.79 18.30 -0.07
N LEU A 133 6.72 17.53 -0.26
CA LEU A 133 5.48 18.01 -0.87
C LEU A 133 4.90 19.19 -0.08
N SER A 134 4.80 19.05 1.25
CA SER A 134 4.32 20.11 2.15
C SER A 134 5.16 21.39 2.07
N ALA A 135 6.47 21.27 1.86
CA ALA A 135 7.38 22.41 1.74
C ALA A 135 7.28 23.10 0.36
N ARG A 136 6.96 22.35 -0.69
CA ARG A 136 6.89 22.84 -2.08
C ARG A 136 5.55 23.50 -2.40
N VAL A 137 4.43 22.91 -1.97
CA VAL A 137 3.07 23.36 -2.30
C VAL A 137 2.81 24.83 -1.98
N PRO A 138 3.16 25.39 -0.80
CA PRO A 138 2.91 26.80 -0.50
C PRO A 138 3.69 27.80 -1.36
N ASN A 139 4.72 27.33 -2.05
CA ASN A 139 5.57 28.14 -2.94
C ASN A 139 5.35 27.82 -4.42
N GLU A 140 4.35 27.02 -4.72
CA GLU A 140 4.03 26.52 -6.08
C GLU A 140 5.25 25.94 -6.81
N LYS A 141 6.19 25.32 -6.08
CA LYS A 141 7.33 24.62 -6.67
C LYS A 141 6.88 23.29 -7.22
N TRP A 142 7.28 23.01 -8.44
CA TRP A 142 6.89 21.78 -9.12
C TRP A 142 7.52 20.56 -8.47
N MET A 143 6.73 19.49 -8.42
CA MET A 143 7.13 18.19 -7.91
C MET A 143 6.32 17.11 -8.62
N VAL A 144 6.99 16.05 -9.06
CA VAL A 144 6.37 14.79 -9.41
C VAL A 144 6.77 13.74 -8.37
N PHE A 145 5.82 12.98 -7.90
CA PHE A 145 6.01 12.06 -6.78
C PHE A 145 5.18 10.81 -6.94
N LEU A 146 5.55 9.76 -6.22
CA LEU A 146 4.78 8.53 -6.15
C LEU A 146 3.53 8.75 -5.30
N GLY A 147 2.36 8.55 -5.89
CA GLY A 147 1.07 8.70 -5.23
C GLY A 147 0.29 7.40 -5.19
N TRP A 148 -0.55 7.23 -4.19
CA TRP A 148 -1.43 6.07 -4.07
C TRP A 148 -2.75 6.39 -3.34
N GLU A 149 -3.73 5.56 -3.57
CA GLU A 149 -5.03 5.59 -2.91
C GLU A 149 -5.37 4.16 -2.44
N PRO A 150 -5.76 3.94 -1.17
CA PRO A 150 -6.12 4.94 -0.15
C PRO A 150 -4.89 5.57 0.53
N HIS A 151 -4.94 6.87 0.76
CA HIS A 151 -3.95 7.59 1.58
C HIS A 151 -4.43 9.00 1.90
N PRO A 152 -4.18 9.56 3.11
CA PRO A 152 -4.55 10.94 3.47
C PRO A 152 -3.96 12.03 2.58
N MET A 153 -2.86 11.77 1.86
CA MET A 153 -2.33 12.72 0.89
C MET A 153 -3.38 13.20 -0.12
N ASN A 154 -4.32 12.33 -0.50
CA ASN A 154 -5.37 12.66 -1.46
C ASN A 154 -6.41 13.67 -0.94
N THR A 155 -6.51 13.81 0.37
CA THR A 155 -7.37 14.79 1.04
C THR A 155 -6.59 16.00 1.57
N ASN A 156 -5.32 15.79 1.95
CA ASN A 156 -4.48 16.82 2.56
C ASN A 156 -3.82 17.74 1.52
N PHE A 157 -3.71 17.29 0.27
CA PHE A 157 -3.15 18.07 -0.83
C PHE A 157 -4.10 18.11 -2.02
N GLU A 158 -4.20 19.25 -2.67
CA GLU A 158 -4.78 19.33 -4.00
C GLU A 158 -3.76 18.74 -4.99
N MET A 159 -4.02 17.55 -5.48
CA MET A 159 -3.12 16.80 -6.37
C MET A 159 -3.89 16.04 -7.46
N ALA A 160 -3.19 15.66 -8.51
CA ALA A 160 -3.74 14.85 -9.58
C ALA A 160 -2.75 13.74 -9.98
N TYR A 161 -3.28 12.58 -10.35
CA TYR A 161 -2.52 11.48 -10.92
C TYR A 161 -2.25 11.72 -12.40
N LEU A 162 -1.05 11.35 -12.86
CA LEU A 162 -0.66 11.44 -14.26
C LEU A 162 -1.14 10.21 -15.05
N SER A 163 -1.63 10.45 -16.27
CA SER A 163 -2.01 9.40 -17.21
C SER A 163 -0.79 8.81 -17.95
N ASP A 164 -1.06 7.75 -18.73
CA ASP A 164 -0.15 7.14 -19.70
C ASP A 164 1.10 6.44 -19.11
N ALA A 165 1.08 6.10 -17.81
CA ALA A 165 2.11 5.28 -17.17
C ALA A 165 1.76 3.77 -17.18
N ASP A 166 0.80 3.35 -17.97
CA ASP A 166 0.18 2.01 -17.94
C ASP A 166 1.17 0.88 -18.16
N ASP A 167 2.20 1.09 -18.98
CA ASP A 167 3.23 0.08 -19.28
C ASP A 167 4.07 -0.29 -18.05
N TYR A 168 4.12 0.56 -17.04
CA TYR A 168 4.88 0.37 -15.81
C TYR A 168 3.98 0.15 -14.59
N PHE A 169 3.03 1.05 -14.36
CA PHE A 169 2.16 1.02 -13.17
C PHE A 169 0.84 0.26 -13.38
N GLY A 170 0.54 -0.15 -14.61
CA GLY A 170 -0.73 -0.78 -14.96
C GLY A 170 -1.81 0.22 -15.36
N PRO A 171 -2.93 -0.28 -15.92
CA PRO A 171 -4.00 0.54 -16.47
C PRO A 171 -4.78 1.29 -15.39
N ASN A 172 -5.63 2.24 -15.83
CA ASN A 172 -6.56 2.99 -14.98
C ASN A 172 -5.85 3.84 -13.89
N LEU A 173 -4.79 4.56 -14.26
CA LEU A 173 -3.97 5.35 -13.33
C LEU A 173 -3.31 4.47 -12.26
N GLY A 174 -2.66 3.38 -12.69
CA GLY A 174 -2.04 2.42 -11.79
C GLY A 174 -3.06 1.68 -10.92
N GLY A 175 -4.22 1.34 -11.49
CA GLY A 175 -5.27 0.58 -10.79
C GLY A 175 -4.69 -0.70 -10.18
N ALA A 176 -4.86 -0.86 -8.86
CA ALA A 176 -4.24 -1.93 -8.11
C ALA A 176 -5.25 -2.74 -7.31
N THR A 177 -4.93 -4.02 -7.15
CA THR A 177 -5.57 -4.92 -6.18
C THR A 177 -4.51 -5.35 -5.17
N VAL A 178 -4.84 -5.24 -3.89
CA VAL A 178 -3.94 -5.65 -2.81
C VAL A 178 -4.32 -7.04 -2.33
N TYR A 179 -3.32 -7.89 -2.10
CA TYR A 179 -3.53 -9.27 -1.67
C TYR A 179 -2.89 -9.55 -0.32
N THR A 180 -3.55 -10.42 0.43
CA THR A 180 -2.95 -11.12 1.56
C THR A 180 -2.12 -12.28 1.03
N ASN A 181 -0.85 -12.31 1.40
CA ASN A 181 0.05 -13.42 1.11
C ASN A 181 0.44 -14.13 2.41
N THR A 182 0.66 -15.44 2.34
CA THR A 182 1.14 -16.24 3.46
C THR A 182 2.36 -17.04 3.06
N ARG A 183 3.21 -17.40 4.03
CA ARG A 183 4.21 -18.44 3.77
C ARG A 183 3.51 -19.76 3.43
N THR A 184 4.14 -20.54 2.60
CA THR A 184 3.60 -21.86 2.20
C THR A 184 3.35 -22.76 3.41
N GLY A 185 2.18 -23.43 3.42
CA GLY A 185 1.75 -24.33 4.49
C GLY A 185 1.27 -23.63 5.74
N PHE A 186 1.13 -22.30 5.76
CA PHE A 186 0.62 -21.58 6.94
C PHE A 186 -0.86 -21.92 7.18
N ILE A 187 -1.67 -21.91 6.13
CA ILE A 187 -3.12 -22.16 6.26
C ILE A 187 -3.41 -23.57 6.78
N GLU A 188 -2.67 -24.59 6.32
CA GLU A 188 -2.81 -25.95 6.80
C GLU A 188 -2.38 -26.09 8.26
N SER A 189 -1.36 -25.35 8.69
CA SER A 189 -0.86 -25.41 10.07
C SER A 189 -1.69 -24.59 11.06
N CYS A 190 -2.40 -23.56 10.57
CA CYS A 190 -3.19 -22.66 11.38
C CYS A 190 -4.53 -22.29 10.70
N PRO A 191 -5.43 -23.29 10.45
CA PRO A 191 -6.61 -23.10 9.63
C PRO A 191 -7.59 -22.05 10.17
N ASN A 192 -7.73 -21.89 11.47
CA ASN A 192 -8.61 -20.89 12.07
C ASN A 192 -8.13 -19.45 11.84
N VAL A 193 -6.82 -19.21 11.85
CA VAL A 193 -6.26 -17.90 11.47
C VAL A 193 -6.31 -17.72 9.94
N GLY A 194 -6.16 -18.81 9.19
CA GLY A 194 -6.33 -18.82 7.73
C GLY A 194 -7.73 -18.37 7.32
N GLU A 195 -8.78 -18.87 8.02
CA GLU A 195 -10.16 -18.45 7.80
C GLU A 195 -10.33 -16.94 8.07
N LEU A 196 -9.84 -16.47 9.23
CA LEU A 196 -9.85 -15.04 9.54
C LEU A 196 -9.17 -14.20 8.45
N LEU A 197 -7.98 -14.59 8.01
CA LEU A 197 -7.23 -13.87 6.99
C LEU A 197 -7.95 -13.87 5.62
N SER A 198 -8.65 -14.97 5.30
CA SER A 198 -9.44 -15.07 4.07
C SER A 198 -10.68 -14.16 4.09
N ASN A 199 -11.24 -13.93 5.27
CA ASN A 199 -12.41 -13.05 5.46
C ASN A 199 -12.02 -11.57 5.60
N MET A 200 -10.76 -11.27 5.97
CA MET A 200 -10.30 -9.89 6.20
C MET A 200 -10.14 -9.15 4.87
N THR A 201 -11.21 -8.49 4.46
CA THR A 201 -11.24 -7.56 3.33
C THR A 201 -11.46 -6.14 3.82
N PHE A 202 -10.88 -5.19 3.10
CA PHE A 202 -10.91 -3.77 3.39
C PHE A 202 -11.60 -3.02 2.27
N THR A 203 -12.04 -1.80 2.54
CA THR A 203 -12.53 -0.87 1.52
C THR A 203 -11.69 0.40 1.54
N LEU A 204 -11.65 1.13 0.43
CA LEU A 204 -10.97 2.43 0.37
C LEU A 204 -11.47 3.38 1.46
N GLU A 205 -12.78 3.37 1.74
CA GLU A 205 -13.37 4.20 2.78
C GLU A 205 -12.88 3.82 4.17
N MET A 206 -12.85 2.51 4.50
CA MET A 206 -12.33 2.00 5.77
C MET A 206 -10.87 2.39 5.97
N GLU A 207 -10.03 2.14 4.97
CA GLU A 207 -8.61 2.46 5.08
C GLU A 207 -8.36 3.96 5.17
N ASN A 208 -9.05 4.78 4.37
CA ASN A 208 -8.95 6.23 4.48
C ASN A 208 -9.34 6.74 5.87
N GLN A 209 -10.42 6.21 6.48
CA GLN A 209 -10.82 6.59 7.84
C GLN A 209 -9.77 6.20 8.88
N LEU A 210 -9.26 4.96 8.82
CA LEU A 210 -8.24 4.48 9.75
C LEU A 210 -6.92 5.24 9.59
N MET A 211 -6.48 5.47 8.36
CA MET A 211 -5.25 6.21 8.07
C MET A 211 -5.36 7.67 8.52
N SER A 212 -6.49 8.33 8.30
CA SER A 212 -6.70 9.71 8.78
C SER A 212 -6.66 9.78 10.30
N ALA A 213 -7.32 8.87 11.00
CA ALA A 213 -7.25 8.82 12.47
C ALA A 213 -5.81 8.63 12.97
N ILE A 214 -5.03 7.76 12.33
CA ILE A 214 -3.66 7.45 12.75
C ILE A 214 -2.68 8.55 12.35
N MET A 215 -2.72 9.00 11.10
CA MET A 215 -1.69 9.88 10.52
C MET A 215 -1.98 11.37 10.75
N ASP A 216 -3.25 11.79 10.67
CA ASP A 216 -3.63 13.21 10.80
C ASP A 216 -3.99 13.57 12.24
N GLU A 217 -4.71 12.68 12.95
CA GLU A 217 -5.17 12.92 14.31
C GLU A 217 -4.22 12.38 15.38
N GLY A 218 -3.28 11.51 15.01
CA GLY A 218 -2.29 10.90 15.89
C GLY A 218 -2.86 9.87 16.87
N VAL A 219 -3.98 9.24 16.51
CA VAL A 219 -4.57 8.14 17.28
C VAL A 219 -3.68 6.91 17.19
N GLU A 220 -3.48 6.23 18.31
CA GLU A 220 -2.73 4.98 18.31
C GLU A 220 -3.41 3.91 17.41
N PRO A 221 -2.68 3.18 16.54
CA PRO A 221 -3.28 2.28 15.55
C PRO A 221 -4.25 1.24 16.13
N ARG A 222 -3.96 0.72 17.32
CA ARG A 222 -4.85 -0.23 18.01
C ARG A 222 -6.14 0.42 18.50
N GLU A 223 -6.08 1.67 18.92
CA GLU A 223 -7.24 2.45 19.35
C GLU A 223 -8.11 2.77 18.13
N ALA A 224 -7.52 3.26 17.04
CA ALA A 224 -8.22 3.51 15.78
C ALA A 224 -8.96 2.27 15.27
N ALA A 225 -8.28 1.10 15.28
CA ALA A 225 -8.90 -0.16 14.87
C ALA A 225 -10.06 -0.60 15.78
N ARG A 226 -9.93 -0.41 17.10
CA ARG A 226 -11.02 -0.71 18.06
C ARG A 226 -12.22 0.19 17.87
N ASP A 227 -11.98 1.47 17.74
CA ASP A 227 -13.05 2.46 17.55
C ASP A 227 -13.80 2.19 16.26
N TYR A 228 -13.06 1.91 15.17
CA TYR A 228 -13.65 1.56 13.89
C TYR A 228 -14.52 0.30 13.99
N LEU A 229 -13.98 -0.81 14.51
CA LEU A 229 -14.71 -2.08 14.63
C LEU A 229 -15.90 -1.99 15.61
N SER A 230 -15.81 -1.15 16.65
CA SER A 230 -16.93 -0.88 17.55
C SER A 230 -18.06 -0.12 16.85
N ALA A 231 -17.72 0.76 15.91
CA ALA A 231 -18.71 1.52 15.12
C ALA A 231 -19.28 0.71 13.94
N HIS A 232 -18.56 -0.34 13.47
CA HIS A 232 -18.91 -1.14 12.30
C HIS A 232 -19.01 -2.64 12.65
N PRO A 233 -20.03 -3.05 13.42
CA PRO A 233 -20.17 -4.44 13.85
C PRO A 233 -20.39 -5.42 12.70
N ASP A 234 -20.93 -4.99 11.58
CA ASP A 234 -21.10 -5.75 10.34
C ASP A 234 -19.76 -6.18 9.72
N VAL A 235 -18.74 -5.34 9.76
CA VAL A 235 -17.37 -5.67 9.33
C VAL A 235 -16.80 -6.76 10.24
N LEU A 236 -16.97 -6.61 11.55
CA LEU A 236 -16.50 -7.58 12.52
C LEU A 236 -17.19 -8.94 12.36
N GLU A 237 -18.51 -8.95 12.14
CA GLU A 237 -19.29 -10.17 11.89
C GLU A 237 -18.80 -10.89 10.63
N ALA A 238 -18.57 -10.14 9.54
CA ALA A 238 -18.06 -10.69 8.29
C ALA A 238 -16.65 -11.29 8.45
N TRP A 239 -15.74 -10.59 9.12
CA TRP A 239 -14.38 -11.10 9.35
C TRP A 239 -14.33 -12.35 10.24
N LEU A 240 -15.29 -12.50 11.15
CA LEU A 240 -15.34 -13.61 12.09
C LEU A 240 -16.25 -14.77 11.66
N GLU A 241 -16.80 -14.75 10.45
CA GLU A 241 -17.59 -15.85 9.92
C GLU A 241 -16.73 -17.14 9.86
N GLY A 242 -17.21 -18.21 10.47
CA GLY A 242 -16.48 -19.49 10.56
C GLY A 242 -15.28 -19.52 11.50
N VAL A 243 -14.90 -18.38 12.09
CA VAL A 243 -13.74 -18.25 12.97
C VAL A 243 -14.14 -18.58 14.42
N THR A 244 -13.21 -19.19 15.15
CA THR A 244 -13.36 -19.49 16.59
C THR A 244 -12.25 -18.83 17.40
N THR A 245 -12.39 -18.80 18.72
CA THR A 245 -11.24 -18.55 19.58
C THR A 245 -10.27 -19.75 19.49
N ARG A 246 -9.01 -19.55 19.90
CA ARG A 246 -7.99 -20.60 19.92
C ARG A 246 -8.43 -21.86 20.69
N ASP A 247 -9.27 -21.69 21.72
CA ASP A 247 -9.81 -22.77 22.56
C ASP A 247 -11.12 -23.35 22.02
N GLY A 248 -11.58 -22.90 20.83
CA GLY A 248 -12.79 -23.41 20.18
C GLY A 248 -14.09 -22.73 20.62
N GLY A 249 -14.02 -21.61 21.32
CA GLY A 249 -15.20 -20.83 21.72
C GLY A 249 -15.66 -19.87 20.59
N ASP A 250 -16.80 -19.21 20.80
CA ASP A 250 -17.36 -18.24 19.85
C ASP A 250 -16.49 -16.99 19.73
N ALA A 251 -16.04 -16.69 18.49
CA ALA A 251 -15.15 -15.57 18.22
C ALA A 251 -15.82 -14.21 18.43
N LEU A 252 -17.04 -14.02 17.93
CA LEU A 252 -17.72 -12.72 17.94
C LEU A 252 -17.91 -12.16 19.37
N PRO A 253 -18.48 -12.90 20.35
CA PRO A 253 -18.58 -12.41 21.73
C PRO A 253 -17.21 -12.14 22.38
N ALA A 254 -16.20 -12.96 22.06
CA ALA A 254 -14.85 -12.78 22.60
C ALA A 254 -14.22 -11.47 22.13
N VAL A 255 -14.35 -11.15 20.84
CA VAL A 255 -13.84 -9.90 20.27
C VAL A 255 -14.64 -8.69 20.75
N GLN A 256 -15.97 -8.76 20.72
CA GLN A 256 -16.84 -7.68 21.23
C GLN A 256 -16.57 -7.31 22.69
N SER A 257 -16.18 -8.29 23.52
CA SER A 257 -15.82 -8.05 24.92
C SER A 257 -14.45 -7.40 25.10
N ALA A 258 -13.62 -7.40 24.04
CA ALA A 258 -12.25 -6.86 24.06
C ALA A 258 -12.14 -5.50 23.35
N LEU A 259 -13.19 -5.06 22.61
CA LEU A 259 -13.33 -3.72 22.03
C LEU A 259 -13.72 -2.71 23.11
#